data_7f0d9b3036e9013fe1cc61a88b6c9cac
#
_entry.id   7f0d9b3036e9013fe1cc61a88b6c9cac
#
_cell.length_a   1.000
_cell.length_b   1.000
_cell.length_c   1.000
_cell.angle_alpha   90.00
_cell.angle_beta   90.00
_cell.angle_gamma   90.00
#
_symmetry.space_group_name_H-M   'P 1'
#
loop_
_entity.id
_entity.type
_entity.pdbx_description
1 polymer ?
#
loop_
_entity_poly.entity_id
_entity_poly.type
_entity_poly.pdbx_seq_one_letter_code
_entity_poly.pdbx_strand_id
1 'polypeptide(L)'
;MNGNDEAPAPPRPLPAARPDRPEDRLALHGGAPVRHTPWPTYDKGAVFVHPEDEEAACRAVRSHLYFRYDHRPQHETECGRFEDELCRFFGTRHALAVSSGTAALALAIMAARVPPGSLVACPGFTFVATPSAIVMAGCQPFLVEVDEDLRMDLDDLRRRWHPGIRAILVVHMRGFAADAEALAAFAAEMGVPLIEDAVPALGAELRGRKLGTFGAAGAFSTQSDKALNCGEGGFLVTDDTELFARAVALSGAYEGRLRRHFPDAEPPLTGLDLPLLSLRMDEIRAALLRAEMARLPQRLRLFHRNYDRVATALADVPGIAIRRPVAPGAYLGEAFVFRVPGGDAGWFARALCREGIDARNIGADDDLNVRAFWNWRFAYDTDDVDAIRALLPRTAGYLREAVDVPLSSNLTPEDCDDLVRAVRKVAAARDAAPAGPPSTGPAGPVVAPAGAAEPVGR
;
A
#
# COMPACT_ATOMS: atom_id res chain seq x y z
N MET A 1 14.22 -37.16 -11.36
CA MET A 1 13.37 -36.81 -12.52
C MET A 1 13.64 -35.35 -12.78
N ASN A 2 14.26 -35.08 -13.92
CA ASN A 2 14.86 -33.78 -14.24
C ASN A 2 13.76 -32.83 -14.73
N GLY A 3 13.45 -31.81 -13.94
CA GLY A 3 12.66 -30.65 -14.35
C GLY A 3 13.62 -29.60 -14.91
N ASN A 4 13.59 -29.38 -16.20
CA ASN A 4 14.26 -28.27 -16.85
C ASN A 4 13.56 -26.95 -16.47
N ASP A 5 14.14 -26.21 -15.55
CA ASP A 5 13.88 -24.79 -15.38
C ASP A 5 14.66 -24.02 -16.48
N GLU A 6 14.09 -23.96 -17.67
CA GLU A 6 14.56 -23.03 -18.69
C GLU A 6 14.18 -21.61 -18.28
N ALA A 7 15.17 -20.77 -18.08
CA ALA A 7 15.00 -19.33 -17.89
C ALA A 7 14.23 -18.75 -19.09
N PRO A 8 13.25 -17.85 -18.89
CA PRO A 8 12.47 -17.26 -19.98
C PRO A 8 13.42 -16.50 -20.94
N ALA A 9 13.23 -16.74 -22.24
CA ALA A 9 14.00 -16.07 -23.27
C ALA A 9 13.87 -14.54 -23.17
N PRO A 10 14.95 -13.76 -23.37
CA PRO A 10 14.89 -12.31 -23.34
C PRO A 10 13.89 -11.78 -24.39
N PRO A 11 13.14 -10.69 -24.07
CA PRO A 11 12.20 -10.11 -25.01
C PRO A 11 12.92 -9.64 -26.28
N ARG A 12 12.30 -9.91 -27.44
CA ARG A 12 12.83 -9.41 -28.72
C ARG A 12 12.88 -7.89 -28.70
N PRO A 13 13.96 -7.25 -29.16
CA PRO A 13 14.00 -5.80 -29.30
C PRO A 13 12.88 -5.35 -30.25
N LEU A 14 12.04 -4.44 -29.76
CA LEU A 14 11.01 -3.81 -30.57
C LEU A 14 11.68 -2.86 -31.59
N PRO A 15 11.18 -2.78 -32.84
CA PRO A 15 11.73 -1.88 -33.85
C PRO A 15 11.59 -0.41 -33.42
N ALA A 16 12.59 0.40 -33.72
CA ALA A 16 12.58 1.84 -33.46
C ALA A 16 11.36 2.50 -34.15
N ALA A 17 10.64 3.34 -33.42
CA ALA A 17 9.47 4.05 -33.91
C ALA A 17 9.83 4.93 -35.12
N ARG A 18 9.05 4.82 -36.20
CA ARG A 18 9.11 5.72 -37.35
C ARG A 18 7.92 6.67 -37.28
N PRO A 19 8.11 8.00 -37.16
CA PRO A 19 7.06 8.95 -36.76
C PRO A 19 5.87 9.15 -37.70
N ASP A 20 5.81 8.50 -38.85
CA ASP A 20 4.77 8.73 -39.86
C ASP A 20 3.73 7.60 -40.05
N ARG A 21 3.71 6.59 -39.21
CA ARG A 21 2.69 5.55 -39.31
C ARG A 21 1.46 5.91 -38.48
N PRO A 22 0.22 5.63 -38.98
CA PRO A 22 -1.01 5.84 -38.20
C PRO A 22 -1.00 5.13 -36.82
N GLU A 23 -0.30 4.02 -36.72
CA GLU A 23 -0.12 3.22 -35.50
C GLU A 23 0.78 3.91 -34.45
N ASP A 24 1.69 4.81 -34.87
CA ASP A 24 2.57 5.58 -33.98
C ASP A 24 1.88 6.86 -33.46
N ARG A 25 0.75 7.24 -34.06
CA ARG A 25 -0.01 8.42 -33.62
C ARG A 25 -0.76 8.10 -32.31
N LEU A 26 -0.64 9.01 -31.31
CA LEU A 26 -1.35 8.85 -30.04
C LEU A 26 -2.86 8.75 -30.22
N ALA A 27 -3.51 7.87 -29.46
CA ALA A 27 -4.97 7.79 -29.37
C ALA A 27 -5.58 9.12 -28.89
N LEU A 28 -4.86 9.89 -28.06
CA LEU A 28 -5.21 11.26 -27.68
C LEU A 28 -5.37 12.20 -28.89
N HIS A 29 -4.69 11.94 -29.99
CA HIS A 29 -4.70 12.71 -31.24
C HIS A 29 -5.38 11.95 -32.41
N GLY A 30 -6.24 10.97 -32.10
CA GLY A 30 -7.04 10.21 -33.07
C GLY A 30 -6.30 9.03 -33.70
N GLY A 31 -5.18 8.57 -33.15
CA GLY A 31 -4.56 7.30 -33.49
C GLY A 31 -5.32 6.11 -32.85
N ALA A 32 -4.91 4.89 -33.23
CA ALA A 32 -5.43 3.69 -32.58
C ALA A 32 -4.82 3.50 -31.19
N PRO A 33 -5.61 3.17 -30.15
CA PRO A 33 -5.06 2.86 -28.84
C PRO A 33 -4.27 1.54 -28.88
N VAL A 34 -3.30 1.42 -27.99
CA VAL A 34 -2.50 0.20 -27.82
C VAL A 34 -3.39 -0.95 -27.33
N ARG A 35 -4.37 -0.63 -26.48
CA ARG A 35 -5.27 -1.62 -25.89
C ARG A 35 -6.73 -1.21 -26.08
N HIS A 36 -7.55 -2.14 -26.54
CA HIS A 36 -9.00 -1.94 -26.75
C HIS A 36 -9.87 -2.54 -25.63
N THR A 37 -9.33 -3.45 -24.82
CA THR A 37 -10.02 -4.04 -23.68
C THR A 37 -9.72 -3.23 -22.41
N PRO A 38 -10.63 -3.19 -21.41
CA PRO A 38 -10.37 -2.51 -20.14
C PRO A 38 -9.08 -2.99 -19.50
N TRP A 39 -8.36 -2.07 -18.84
CA TRP A 39 -7.19 -2.44 -18.04
C TRP A 39 -7.63 -3.31 -16.86
N PRO A 40 -6.98 -4.47 -16.63
CA PRO A 40 -7.31 -5.31 -15.48
C PRO A 40 -6.99 -4.57 -14.18
N THR A 41 -8.01 -4.05 -13.54
CA THR A 41 -7.88 -3.37 -12.24
C THR A 41 -7.99 -4.38 -11.10
N TYR A 42 -7.65 -3.90 -9.90
CA TYR A 42 -8.12 -4.55 -8.69
C TYR A 42 -9.65 -4.46 -8.67
N ASP A 43 -10.35 -5.46 -9.10
CA ASP A 43 -11.80 -5.48 -9.04
C ASP A 43 -12.25 -5.75 -7.59
N LYS A 44 -11.71 -4.94 -6.67
CA LYS A 44 -12.01 -4.88 -5.24
C LYS A 44 -12.25 -6.24 -4.60
N GLY A 45 -11.26 -7.13 -4.78
CA GLY A 45 -11.27 -8.46 -4.22
C GLY A 45 -11.97 -9.53 -5.06
N ALA A 46 -12.87 -9.17 -5.99
CA ALA A 46 -13.61 -10.16 -6.78
C ALA A 46 -12.69 -11.07 -7.62
N VAL A 47 -11.56 -10.55 -8.11
CA VAL A 47 -10.57 -11.34 -8.89
C VAL A 47 -9.80 -12.37 -8.06
N PHE A 48 -9.93 -12.33 -6.73
CA PHE A 48 -9.21 -13.22 -5.82
C PHE A 48 -10.09 -14.26 -5.14
N VAL A 49 -11.41 -14.21 -5.36
CA VAL A 49 -12.35 -15.14 -4.74
C VAL A 49 -12.22 -16.54 -5.36
N HIS A 50 -12.05 -17.54 -4.52
CA HIS A 50 -11.96 -18.94 -4.89
C HIS A 50 -13.04 -19.76 -4.15
N PRO A 51 -13.40 -20.97 -4.64
CA PRO A 51 -14.39 -21.84 -3.96
C PRO A 51 -14.04 -22.13 -2.49
N GLU A 52 -12.77 -22.24 -2.17
CA GLU A 52 -12.29 -22.46 -0.80
C GLU A 52 -12.61 -21.29 0.15
N ASP A 53 -12.67 -20.06 -0.38
CA ASP A 53 -13.02 -18.86 0.40
C ASP A 53 -14.50 -18.87 0.73
N GLU A 54 -15.35 -19.22 -0.25
CA GLU A 54 -16.78 -19.40 -0.06
C GLU A 54 -17.06 -20.51 0.98
N GLU A 55 -16.38 -21.63 0.87
CA GLU A 55 -16.52 -22.74 1.82
C GLU A 55 -16.07 -22.33 3.22
N ALA A 56 -14.96 -21.60 3.36
CA ALA A 56 -14.49 -21.09 4.66
C ALA A 56 -15.50 -20.13 5.31
N ALA A 57 -16.05 -19.19 4.54
CA ALA A 57 -17.09 -18.29 5.00
C ALA A 57 -18.36 -19.05 5.42
N CYS A 58 -18.82 -20.01 4.60
CA CYS A 58 -19.99 -20.84 4.91
C CYS A 58 -19.78 -21.66 6.20
N ARG A 59 -18.59 -22.24 6.40
CA ARG A 59 -18.27 -22.96 7.66
C ARG A 59 -18.35 -22.03 8.86
N ALA A 60 -17.76 -20.84 8.77
CA ALA A 60 -17.80 -19.85 9.85
C ALA A 60 -19.24 -19.41 10.17
N VAL A 61 -20.04 -19.15 9.13
CA VAL A 61 -21.46 -18.76 9.32
C VAL A 61 -22.28 -19.90 9.95
N ARG A 62 -22.11 -21.14 9.52
CA ARG A 62 -22.82 -22.33 10.06
C ARG A 62 -22.41 -22.65 11.49
N SER A 63 -21.25 -22.22 11.95
CA SER A 63 -20.82 -22.43 13.35
C SER A 63 -21.65 -21.63 14.36
N HIS A 64 -22.28 -20.52 13.94
CA HIS A 64 -22.95 -19.53 14.79
C HIS A 64 -22.02 -18.85 15.83
N LEU A 65 -20.70 -19.03 15.72
CA LEU A 65 -19.68 -18.51 16.63
C LEU A 65 -18.90 -17.41 15.92
N TYR A 66 -19.42 -16.18 15.89
CA TYR A 66 -18.87 -15.05 15.14
C TYR A 66 -17.91 -14.18 15.95
N PHE A 67 -18.07 -14.22 17.29
CA PHE A 67 -17.28 -13.38 18.17
C PHE A 67 -15.95 -14.06 18.53
N ARG A 68 -14.82 -13.39 18.28
CA ARG A 68 -13.48 -13.95 18.51
C ARG A 68 -13.21 -14.44 19.94
N TYR A 69 -13.94 -13.93 20.93
CA TYR A 69 -13.82 -14.31 22.34
C TYR A 69 -15.02 -15.13 22.81
N ASP A 70 -15.50 -16.09 22.02
CA ASP A 70 -16.49 -17.05 22.43
C ASP A 70 -15.92 -18.05 23.48
N HIS A 71 -16.57 -19.17 23.71
CA HIS A 71 -16.14 -20.14 24.71
C HIS A 71 -14.94 -21.00 24.33
N ARG A 72 -14.54 -21.01 23.03
CA ARG A 72 -13.40 -21.81 22.54
C ARG A 72 -12.06 -21.22 23.01
N PRO A 73 -11.01 -22.05 23.22
CA PRO A 73 -9.65 -21.56 23.41
C PRO A 73 -9.20 -20.71 22.20
N GLN A 74 -8.26 -19.77 22.40
CA GLN A 74 -7.80 -18.86 21.34
C GLN A 74 -7.30 -19.61 20.08
N HIS A 75 -6.53 -20.68 20.27
CA HIS A 75 -5.97 -21.49 19.18
C HIS A 75 -7.02 -22.32 18.39
N GLU A 76 -8.26 -22.38 18.86
CA GLU A 76 -9.37 -23.03 18.16
C GLU A 76 -10.25 -22.05 17.38
N THR A 77 -10.12 -20.75 17.63
CA THR A 77 -10.86 -19.70 16.91
C THR A 77 -10.23 -19.42 15.55
N GLU A 78 -11.00 -18.94 14.58
CA GLU A 78 -10.46 -18.55 13.27
C GLU A 78 -9.50 -17.36 13.41
N CYS A 79 -9.83 -16.39 14.27
CA CYS A 79 -8.94 -15.26 14.58
C CYS A 79 -7.61 -15.73 15.19
N GLY A 80 -7.63 -16.63 16.16
CA GLY A 80 -6.41 -17.14 16.79
C GLY A 80 -5.53 -17.90 15.81
N ARG A 81 -6.12 -18.79 15.01
CA ARG A 81 -5.39 -19.53 13.97
C ARG A 81 -4.80 -18.61 12.91
N PHE A 82 -5.53 -17.56 12.51
CA PHE A 82 -5.00 -16.56 11.59
C PHE A 82 -3.81 -15.81 12.19
N GLU A 83 -3.90 -15.41 13.45
CA GLU A 83 -2.80 -14.77 14.19
C GLU A 83 -1.56 -15.68 14.27
N ASP A 84 -1.73 -16.98 14.51
CA ASP A 84 -0.63 -17.97 14.48
C ASP A 84 -0.03 -18.13 13.08
N GLU A 85 -0.84 -18.10 12.03
CA GLU A 85 -0.38 -18.15 10.64
C GLU A 85 0.41 -16.89 10.27
N LEU A 86 -0.01 -15.71 10.74
CA LEU A 86 0.72 -14.45 10.59
C LEU A 86 2.06 -14.48 11.33
N CYS A 87 2.10 -14.95 12.57
CA CYS A 87 3.35 -15.10 13.32
C CYS A 87 4.36 -15.97 12.56
N ARG A 88 3.91 -17.11 12.01
CA ARG A 88 4.76 -17.99 11.20
C ARG A 88 5.20 -17.32 9.89
N PHE A 89 4.32 -16.58 9.22
CA PHE A 89 4.64 -15.92 7.95
C PHE A 89 5.65 -14.78 8.13
N PHE A 90 5.49 -13.95 9.17
CA PHE A 90 6.38 -12.81 9.44
C PHE A 90 7.62 -13.18 10.26
N GLY A 91 7.60 -14.31 10.95
CA GLY A 91 8.67 -14.69 11.90
C GLY A 91 8.64 -13.85 13.18
N THR A 92 7.47 -13.31 13.56
CA THR A 92 7.27 -12.49 14.77
C THR A 92 6.64 -13.29 15.90
N ARG A 93 6.86 -12.83 17.14
CA ARG A 93 6.27 -13.49 18.31
C ARG A 93 4.77 -13.30 18.44
N HIS A 94 4.25 -12.17 17.99
CA HIS A 94 2.86 -11.78 18.18
C HIS A 94 2.26 -11.20 16.91
N ALA A 95 0.99 -11.51 16.69
CA ALA A 95 0.12 -10.88 15.71
C ALA A 95 -1.26 -10.65 16.32
N LEU A 96 -1.94 -9.58 15.94
CA LEU A 96 -3.28 -9.24 16.38
C LEU A 96 -4.15 -8.85 15.18
N ALA A 97 -5.19 -9.62 14.92
CA ALA A 97 -6.20 -9.33 13.91
C ALA A 97 -7.19 -8.28 14.42
N VAL A 98 -7.41 -7.23 13.61
CA VAL A 98 -8.21 -6.05 13.97
C VAL A 98 -9.16 -5.65 12.82
N SER A 99 -10.02 -4.66 13.07
CA SER A 99 -11.12 -4.28 12.17
C SER A 99 -10.66 -3.56 10.89
N SER A 100 -9.45 -2.98 10.85
CA SER A 100 -8.90 -2.29 9.67
C SER A 100 -7.41 -2.01 9.82
N GLY A 101 -6.74 -1.66 8.71
CA GLY A 101 -5.35 -1.19 8.74
C GLY A 101 -5.19 0.13 9.52
N THR A 102 -6.16 1.03 9.43
CA THR A 102 -6.17 2.28 10.23
C THR A 102 -6.23 1.98 11.72
N ALA A 103 -7.05 0.99 12.12
CA ALA A 103 -7.12 0.51 13.50
C ALA A 103 -5.78 -0.10 13.95
N ALA A 104 -5.12 -0.88 13.08
CA ALA A 104 -3.80 -1.46 13.37
C ALA A 104 -2.75 -0.37 13.63
N LEU A 105 -2.70 0.67 12.79
CA LEU A 105 -1.80 1.82 12.94
C LEU A 105 -2.06 2.60 14.24
N ALA A 106 -3.31 2.96 14.49
CA ALA A 106 -3.67 3.69 15.71
C ALA A 106 -3.35 2.90 16.98
N LEU A 107 -3.67 1.59 16.99
CA LEU A 107 -3.32 0.70 18.08
C LEU A 107 -1.81 0.59 18.27
N ALA A 108 -1.02 0.51 17.19
CA ALA A 108 0.44 0.47 17.29
C ALA A 108 1.00 1.73 17.96
N ILE A 109 0.51 2.92 17.59
CA ILE A 109 0.92 4.21 18.20
C ILE A 109 0.56 4.24 19.69
N MET A 110 -0.70 3.94 20.03
CA MET A 110 -1.18 3.95 21.42
C MET A 110 -0.47 2.90 22.27
N ALA A 111 -0.31 1.68 21.74
CA ALA A 111 0.34 0.57 22.43
C ALA A 111 1.85 0.81 22.63
N ALA A 112 2.51 1.55 21.74
CA ALA A 112 3.88 2.01 21.90
C ALA A 112 4.02 3.14 22.95
N ARG A 113 2.94 3.50 23.67
CA ARG A 113 2.91 4.54 24.71
C ARG A 113 3.31 5.93 24.21
N VAL A 114 3.00 6.24 22.94
CA VAL A 114 3.17 7.60 22.44
C VAL A 114 2.19 8.52 23.16
N PRO A 115 2.66 9.55 23.89
CA PRO A 115 1.75 10.39 24.67
C PRO A 115 0.80 11.18 23.77
N PRO A 116 -0.50 11.30 24.08
CA PRO A 116 -1.40 12.20 23.37
C PRO A 116 -0.85 13.64 23.29
N GLY A 117 -1.11 14.32 22.19
CA GLY A 117 -0.56 15.64 21.89
C GLY A 117 0.85 15.65 21.31
N SER A 118 1.54 14.49 21.27
CA SER A 118 2.87 14.36 20.67
C SER A 118 2.84 14.49 19.15
N LEU A 119 3.99 14.86 18.58
CA LEU A 119 4.22 14.77 17.14
C LEU A 119 4.61 13.33 16.75
N VAL A 120 4.06 12.84 15.63
CA VAL A 120 4.47 11.59 15.00
C VAL A 120 4.98 11.92 13.61
N ALA A 121 6.26 11.65 13.34
CA ALA A 121 6.84 11.89 12.02
C ALA A 121 6.30 10.91 10.99
N CYS A 122 5.79 11.41 9.86
CA CYS A 122 5.31 10.58 8.75
C CYS A 122 5.60 11.26 7.40
N PRO A 123 5.72 10.49 6.28
CA PRO A 123 6.01 11.08 4.97
C PRO A 123 4.82 11.86 4.40
N GLY A 124 5.11 12.90 3.61
CA GLY A 124 4.08 13.65 2.88
C GLY A 124 3.44 12.90 1.72
N PHE A 125 3.97 11.71 1.37
CA PHE A 125 3.38 10.79 0.41
C PHE A 125 2.98 9.50 1.10
N THR A 126 1.71 9.39 1.46
CA THR A 126 1.10 8.20 2.04
C THR A 126 -0.40 8.19 1.79
N PHE A 127 -1.07 7.08 2.01
CA PHE A 127 -2.53 7.03 2.06
C PHE A 127 -3.05 7.78 3.29
N VAL A 128 -4.19 8.45 3.16
CA VAL A 128 -4.78 9.28 4.23
C VAL A 128 -5.00 8.54 5.56
N ALA A 129 -5.05 7.21 5.55
CA ALA A 129 -5.17 6.42 6.77
C ALA A 129 -3.99 6.60 7.75
N THR A 130 -2.78 6.86 7.23
CA THR A 130 -1.60 7.10 8.07
C THR A 130 -1.76 8.34 8.96
N PRO A 131 -1.98 9.56 8.43
CA PRO A 131 -2.24 10.74 9.28
C PRO A 131 -3.54 10.61 10.07
N SER A 132 -4.58 9.94 9.55
CA SER A 132 -5.81 9.69 10.30
C SER A 132 -5.57 8.82 11.54
N ALA A 133 -4.75 7.78 11.45
CA ALA A 133 -4.38 6.94 12.59
C ALA A 133 -3.59 7.70 13.65
N ILE A 134 -2.71 8.63 13.24
CA ILE A 134 -1.98 9.53 14.15
C ILE A 134 -2.97 10.40 14.94
N VAL A 135 -3.93 11.02 14.23
CA VAL A 135 -4.98 11.85 14.87
C VAL A 135 -5.89 10.99 15.75
N MET A 136 -6.27 9.79 15.30
CA MET A 136 -7.06 8.84 16.10
C MET A 136 -6.35 8.41 17.39
N ALA A 137 -5.02 8.36 17.38
CA ALA A 137 -4.20 8.11 18.58
C ALA A 137 -4.05 9.35 19.47
N GLY A 138 -4.70 10.47 19.16
CA GLY A 138 -4.59 11.73 19.90
C GLY A 138 -3.28 12.48 19.65
N CYS A 139 -2.54 12.16 18.61
CA CYS A 139 -1.27 12.76 18.22
C CYS A 139 -1.43 13.68 17.00
N GLN A 140 -0.34 14.38 16.64
CA GLN A 140 -0.32 15.28 15.50
C GLN A 140 0.70 14.80 14.46
N PRO A 141 0.37 14.76 13.15
CA PRO A 141 1.34 14.40 12.12
C PRO A 141 2.41 15.48 11.97
N PHE A 142 3.68 15.06 12.02
CA PHE A 142 4.82 15.86 11.62
C PHE A 142 5.28 15.39 10.25
N LEU A 143 5.01 16.19 9.22
CA LEU A 143 5.25 15.78 7.84
C LEU A 143 6.73 15.89 7.46
N VAL A 144 7.24 14.86 6.81
CA VAL A 144 8.62 14.74 6.33
C VAL A 144 8.60 14.66 4.80
N GLU A 145 9.58 15.32 4.17
CA GLU A 145 9.77 15.23 2.72
C GLU A 145 9.99 13.78 2.27
N VAL A 146 9.72 13.51 1.01
CA VAL A 146 10.18 12.28 0.36
C VAL A 146 11.40 12.54 -0.50
N ASP A 147 12.18 11.48 -0.76
CA ASP A 147 13.29 11.49 -1.71
C ASP A 147 12.79 11.38 -3.17
N GLU A 148 13.72 11.38 -4.12
CA GLU A 148 13.40 11.27 -5.55
C GLU A 148 12.75 9.94 -5.94
N ASP A 149 12.88 8.91 -5.12
CA ASP A 149 12.23 7.61 -5.26
C ASP A 149 10.93 7.51 -4.44
N LEU A 150 10.42 8.66 -3.95
CA LEU A 150 9.16 8.79 -3.21
C LEU A 150 9.13 7.99 -1.89
N ARG A 151 10.27 7.89 -1.21
CA ARG A 151 10.41 7.30 0.13
C ARG A 151 10.58 8.41 1.16
N MET A 152 10.24 8.16 2.43
CA MET A 152 10.51 9.07 3.53
C MET A 152 12.01 9.44 3.55
N ASP A 153 12.30 10.73 3.46
CA ASP A 153 13.67 11.28 3.44
C ASP A 153 14.22 11.39 4.86
N LEU A 154 15.14 10.47 5.19
CA LEU A 154 15.78 10.45 6.51
C LEU A 154 16.65 11.70 6.77
N ASP A 155 17.26 12.29 5.73
CA ASP A 155 18.08 13.50 5.90
C ASP A 155 17.20 14.72 6.17
N ASP A 156 16.00 14.78 5.58
CA ASP A 156 15.01 15.80 5.94
C ASP A 156 14.55 15.63 7.40
N LEU A 157 14.22 14.40 7.79
CA LEU A 157 13.81 14.09 9.16
C LEU A 157 14.89 14.48 10.17
N ARG A 158 16.16 14.18 9.89
CA ARG A 158 17.30 14.56 10.74
C ARG A 158 17.44 16.07 10.88
N ARG A 159 17.42 16.80 9.75
CA ARG A 159 17.55 18.26 9.75
C ARG A 159 16.43 18.96 10.52
N ARG A 160 15.21 18.42 10.43
CA ARG A 160 13.98 19.01 10.97
C ARG A 160 13.54 18.35 12.27
N TRP A 161 14.41 17.50 12.85
CA TRP A 161 14.07 16.82 14.10
C TRP A 161 13.61 17.80 15.18
N HIS A 162 12.47 17.50 15.80
CA HIS A 162 11.86 18.30 16.83
C HIS A 162 11.68 17.48 18.12
N PRO A 163 12.00 18.00 19.33
CA PRO A 163 11.88 17.26 20.59
C PRO A 163 10.46 16.76 20.90
N GLY A 164 9.44 17.37 20.30
CA GLY A 164 8.05 16.93 20.38
C GLY A 164 7.74 15.67 19.59
N ILE A 165 8.64 15.20 18.70
CA ILE A 165 8.46 13.93 17.97
C ILE A 165 8.69 12.79 18.94
N ARG A 166 7.68 11.94 19.10
CA ARG A 166 7.67 10.81 20.03
C ARG A 166 7.49 9.46 19.34
N ALA A 167 7.33 9.45 18.03
CA ALA A 167 7.36 8.25 17.20
C ALA A 167 7.70 8.61 15.76
N ILE A 168 8.24 7.64 15.02
CA ILE A 168 8.38 7.68 13.57
C ILE A 168 7.44 6.65 12.99
N LEU A 169 6.57 7.07 12.04
CA LEU A 169 5.68 6.19 11.29
C LEU A 169 6.14 6.22 9.84
N VAL A 170 6.91 5.19 9.44
CA VAL A 170 7.36 5.02 8.07
C VAL A 170 6.30 4.31 7.24
N VAL A 171 6.24 4.63 5.95
CA VAL A 171 5.29 3.99 5.01
C VAL A 171 6.06 3.38 3.84
N HIS A 172 5.78 2.12 3.54
CA HIS A 172 6.30 1.43 2.36
C HIS A 172 5.39 1.69 1.15
N MET A 173 5.32 2.98 0.77
CA MET A 173 4.27 3.49 -0.12
C MET A 173 4.30 2.87 -1.51
N ARG A 174 3.13 2.43 -2.00
CA ARG A 174 2.94 1.74 -3.29
C ARG A 174 3.83 0.51 -3.42
N GLY A 175 3.98 -0.22 -2.33
CA GLY A 175 4.69 -1.48 -2.30
C GLY A 175 6.22 -1.39 -2.29
N PHE A 176 6.80 -0.19 -2.31
CA PHE A 176 8.25 0.01 -2.27
C PHE A 176 8.75 0.20 -0.85
N ALA A 177 9.77 -0.54 -0.48
CA ALA A 177 10.42 -0.38 0.81
C ALA A 177 10.99 1.04 0.98
N ALA A 178 10.65 1.70 2.09
CA ALA A 178 11.51 2.74 2.63
C ALA A 178 12.78 2.10 3.22
N ASP A 179 13.81 2.87 3.50
CA ASP A 179 15.00 2.36 4.19
C ASP A 179 14.70 2.13 5.68
N ALA A 180 13.95 1.03 5.93
CA ALA A 180 13.48 0.70 7.27
C ALA A 180 14.64 0.43 8.25
N GLU A 181 15.78 -0.08 7.77
CA GLU A 181 16.95 -0.30 8.61
C GLU A 181 17.56 1.03 9.09
N ALA A 182 17.78 1.97 8.17
CA ALA A 182 18.31 3.29 8.52
C ALA A 182 17.35 4.08 9.42
N LEU A 183 16.04 3.99 9.15
CA LEU A 183 15.01 4.64 9.97
C LEU A 183 14.89 3.99 11.36
N ALA A 184 15.03 2.67 11.48
CA ALA A 184 15.04 1.97 12.77
C ALA A 184 16.27 2.36 13.62
N ALA A 185 17.44 2.45 12.98
CA ALA A 185 18.66 2.90 13.65
C ALA A 185 18.51 4.35 14.16
N PHE A 186 17.95 5.24 13.34
CA PHE A 186 17.71 6.62 13.74
C PHE A 186 16.63 6.73 14.83
N ALA A 187 15.56 5.97 14.77
CA ALA A 187 14.55 5.92 15.83
C ALA A 187 15.13 5.48 17.18
N ALA A 188 16.02 4.46 17.15
CA ALA A 188 16.74 4.00 18.32
C ALA A 188 17.71 5.08 18.88
N GLU A 189 18.42 5.81 18.02
CA GLU A 189 19.26 6.95 18.37
C GLU A 189 18.45 8.03 19.10
N MET A 190 17.26 8.32 18.59
CA MET A 190 16.37 9.35 19.17
C MET A 190 15.54 8.83 20.35
N GLY A 191 15.62 7.56 20.70
CA GLY A 191 14.88 6.94 21.80
C GLY A 191 13.36 6.95 21.59
N VAL A 192 12.90 6.84 20.34
CA VAL A 192 11.47 6.79 19.98
C VAL A 192 11.12 5.50 19.22
N PRO A 193 9.89 5.00 19.30
CA PRO A 193 9.48 3.84 18.52
C PRO A 193 9.41 4.18 17.02
N LEU A 194 9.85 3.22 16.18
CA LEU A 194 9.51 3.15 14.78
C LEU A 194 8.26 2.28 14.62
N ILE A 195 7.26 2.76 13.89
CA ILE A 195 6.07 2.02 13.49
C ILE A 195 6.10 1.93 11.96
N GLU A 196 5.77 0.77 11.41
CA GLU A 196 5.77 0.56 9.97
C GLU A 196 4.32 0.45 9.44
N ASP A 197 3.93 1.38 8.58
CA ASP A 197 2.79 1.19 7.70
C ASP A 197 3.25 0.34 6.50
N ALA A 198 3.14 -0.97 6.67
CA ALA A 198 3.50 -1.96 5.66
C ALA A 198 2.28 -2.45 4.85
N VAL A 199 1.16 -1.75 4.97
CA VAL A 199 -0.10 -2.03 4.25
C VAL A 199 0.13 -2.19 2.74
N PRO A 200 0.89 -1.32 2.05
CA PRO A 200 1.08 -1.46 0.61
C PRO A 200 2.15 -2.50 0.23
N ALA A 201 2.86 -3.07 1.20
CA ALA A 201 4.06 -3.89 0.96
C ALA A 201 4.02 -5.27 1.64
N LEU A 202 2.81 -5.82 1.80
CA LEU A 202 2.62 -7.14 2.41
C LEU A 202 3.51 -8.19 1.76
N GLY A 203 4.34 -8.83 2.58
CA GLY A 203 5.22 -9.93 2.16
C GLY A 203 6.48 -9.50 1.40
N ALA A 204 6.66 -8.21 1.10
CA ALA A 204 7.91 -7.71 0.56
C ALA A 204 9.03 -7.77 1.63
N GLU A 205 10.26 -7.90 1.17
CA GLU A 205 11.43 -8.07 2.02
C GLU A 205 12.49 -7.01 1.72
N LEU A 206 13.17 -6.57 2.77
CA LEU A 206 14.39 -5.77 2.67
C LEU A 206 15.55 -6.62 3.19
N ARG A 207 16.48 -6.99 2.30
CA ARG A 207 17.65 -7.84 2.63
C ARG A 207 17.28 -9.14 3.36
N GLY A 208 16.21 -9.81 2.94
CA GLY A 208 15.73 -11.07 3.51
C GLY A 208 14.92 -10.96 4.79
N ARG A 209 14.61 -9.75 5.25
CA ARG A 209 13.72 -9.49 6.39
C ARG A 209 12.42 -8.86 5.91
N LYS A 210 11.27 -9.38 6.36
CA LYS A 210 9.96 -8.90 5.94
C LYS A 210 9.71 -7.47 6.43
N LEU A 211 9.15 -6.63 5.55
CA LEU A 211 8.67 -5.31 5.91
C LEU A 211 7.54 -5.43 6.95
N GLY A 212 7.50 -4.47 7.87
CA GLY A 212 6.61 -4.54 9.04
C GLY A 212 7.22 -5.22 10.26
N THR A 213 8.50 -5.63 10.18
CA THR A 213 9.20 -6.26 11.33
C THR A 213 10.43 -5.48 11.80
N PHE A 214 10.78 -4.36 11.16
CA PHE A 214 11.96 -3.56 11.49
C PHE A 214 11.73 -2.63 12.70
N GLY A 215 10.48 -2.21 12.90
CA GLY A 215 10.10 -1.33 13.99
C GLY A 215 9.54 -2.05 15.22
N ALA A 216 9.00 -1.26 16.14
CA ALA A 216 8.29 -1.77 17.33
C ALA A 216 7.01 -2.52 16.95
N ALA A 217 6.34 -2.11 15.86
CA ALA A 217 5.19 -2.80 15.28
C ALA A 217 5.07 -2.52 13.79
N GLY A 218 4.57 -3.49 13.04
CA GLY A 218 4.13 -3.34 11.66
C GLY A 218 2.62 -3.48 11.54
N ALA A 219 1.99 -2.61 10.76
CA ALA A 219 0.55 -2.58 10.54
C ALA A 219 0.21 -2.93 9.09
N PHE A 220 -0.88 -3.67 8.91
CA PHE A 220 -1.35 -4.18 7.63
C PHE A 220 -2.86 -4.03 7.49
N SER A 221 -3.33 -3.97 6.25
CA SER A 221 -4.76 -3.93 5.90
C SER A 221 -5.14 -5.17 5.10
N THR A 222 -6.36 -5.64 5.32
CA THR A 222 -6.99 -6.72 4.54
C THR A 222 -8.26 -6.23 3.84
N GLN A 223 -8.31 -4.92 3.54
CA GLN A 223 -9.34 -4.31 2.72
C GLN A 223 -9.24 -4.84 1.27
N SER A 224 -10.32 -4.81 0.52
CA SER A 224 -10.50 -5.45 -0.80
C SER A 224 -9.37 -5.23 -1.80
N ASP A 225 -8.70 -4.07 -1.77
CA ASP A 225 -7.64 -3.75 -2.72
C ASP A 225 -6.26 -4.32 -2.33
N LYS A 226 -6.16 -5.12 -1.25
CA LYS A 226 -4.88 -5.60 -0.72
C LYS A 226 -4.53 -7.00 -1.22
N ALA A 227 -3.23 -7.31 -1.21
CA ALA A 227 -2.71 -8.60 -1.64
C ALA A 227 -3.26 -9.78 -0.83
N LEU A 228 -3.64 -9.55 0.43
CA LEU A 228 -4.42 -10.43 1.29
C LEU A 228 -5.68 -9.67 1.70
N ASN A 229 -6.87 -10.17 1.40
CA ASN A 229 -8.09 -9.40 1.61
C ASN A 229 -9.30 -10.25 2.01
N CYS A 230 -10.23 -9.63 2.76
CA CYS A 230 -11.53 -10.20 3.13
C CYS A 230 -12.64 -9.14 3.09
N GLY A 231 -12.48 -8.11 2.26
CA GLY A 231 -13.37 -6.96 2.18
C GLY A 231 -12.95 -5.83 3.11
N GLU A 232 -12.97 -6.04 4.41
CA GLU A 232 -12.53 -5.09 5.44
C GLU A 232 -11.77 -5.82 6.54
N GLY A 233 -10.69 -5.24 7.05
CA GLY A 233 -9.90 -5.80 8.13
C GLY A 233 -8.47 -5.29 8.14
N GLY A 234 -7.70 -5.81 9.08
CA GLY A 234 -6.27 -5.53 9.21
C GLY A 234 -5.66 -6.34 10.34
N PHE A 235 -4.38 -6.17 10.52
CA PHE A 235 -3.63 -6.79 11.62
C PHE A 235 -2.37 -5.99 11.92
N LEU A 236 -1.84 -6.19 13.12
CA LEU A 236 -0.50 -5.74 13.48
C LEU A 236 0.37 -6.94 13.86
N VAL A 237 1.68 -6.81 13.67
CA VAL A 237 2.69 -7.77 14.10
C VAL A 237 3.74 -7.08 14.96
N THR A 238 4.30 -7.79 15.95
CA THR A 238 5.33 -7.25 16.84
C THR A 238 6.10 -8.36 17.56
N ASP A 239 7.33 -8.06 17.97
CA ASP A 239 8.10 -8.88 18.91
C ASP A 239 8.05 -8.35 20.34
N ASP A 240 7.44 -7.18 20.57
CA ASP A 240 7.28 -6.58 21.89
C ASP A 240 6.02 -7.11 22.58
N THR A 241 6.22 -7.96 23.58
CA THR A 241 5.13 -8.59 24.34
C THR A 241 4.29 -7.57 25.14
N GLU A 242 4.91 -6.49 25.64
CA GLU A 242 4.17 -5.44 26.35
C GLU A 242 3.33 -4.59 25.40
N LEU A 243 3.88 -4.23 24.22
CA LEU A 243 3.14 -3.54 23.18
C LEU A 243 1.96 -4.41 22.73
N PHE A 244 2.19 -5.70 22.48
CA PHE A 244 1.13 -6.64 22.13
C PHE A 244 0.01 -6.68 23.16
N ALA A 245 0.35 -6.85 24.44
CA ALA A 245 -0.66 -6.88 25.50
C ALA A 245 -1.51 -5.61 25.55
N ARG A 246 -0.90 -4.43 25.39
CA ARG A 246 -1.61 -3.15 25.30
C ARG A 246 -2.48 -3.07 24.05
N ALA A 247 -1.98 -3.50 22.90
CA ALA A 247 -2.78 -3.54 21.67
C ALA A 247 -4.01 -4.45 21.79
N VAL A 248 -3.84 -5.63 22.40
CA VAL A 248 -4.92 -6.57 22.68
C VAL A 248 -5.97 -5.92 23.61
N ALA A 249 -5.54 -5.30 24.72
CA ALA A 249 -6.46 -4.63 25.66
C ALA A 249 -7.21 -3.49 24.96
N LEU A 250 -6.51 -2.58 24.28
CA LEU A 250 -7.09 -1.47 23.51
C LEU A 250 -8.06 -1.94 22.45
N SER A 251 -7.75 -3.04 21.74
CA SER A 251 -8.62 -3.60 20.69
C SER A 251 -9.95 -4.11 21.22
N GLY A 252 -10.05 -4.42 22.51
CA GLY A 252 -11.29 -4.80 23.14
C GLY A 252 -11.30 -6.17 23.83
N ALA A 253 -10.16 -6.61 24.36
CA ALA A 253 -10.08 -7.81 25.21
C ALA A 253 -10.37 -7.46 26.68
N TYR A 254 -11.64 -7.45 27.07
CA TYR A 254 -12.12 -7.13 28.40
C TYR A 254 -12.39 -8.42 29.23
N GLU A 255 -12.62 -8.27 30.54
CA GLU A 255 -13.04 -9.34 31.47
C GLU A 255 -12.17 -10.60 31.43
N GLY A 256 -10.85 -10.44 31.54
CA GLY A 256 -9.92 -11.58 31.54
C GLY A 256 -9.63 -12.16 30.16
N ARG A 257 -10.21 -11.62 29.06
CA ARG A 257 -9.96 -12.07 27.69
C ARG A 257 -8.52 -11.81 27.23
N LEU A 258 -7.84 -10.82 27.79
CA LEU A 258 -6.41 -10.59 27.58
C LEU A 258 -5.59 -11.85 27.89
N ARG A 259 -5.91 -12.57 28.97
CA ARG A 259 -5.24 -13.79 29.40
C ARG A 259 -5.27 -14.91 28.32
N ARG A 260 -6.27 -14.91 27.45
CA ARG A 260 -6.41 -15.89 26.37
C ARG A 260 -5.30 -15.79 25.32
N HIS A 261 -4.67 -14.62 25.20
CA HIS A 261 -3.50 -14.40 24.34
C HIS A 261 -2.17 -14.77 25.03
N PHE A 262 -2.22 -15.19 26.31
CA PHE A 262 -1.06 -15.57 27.11
C PHE A 262 -1.34 -16.90 27.81
N PRO A 263 -1.53 -18.03 27.05
CA PRO A 263 -1.92 -19.31 27.65
C PRO A 263 -0.90 -19.86 28.64
N ASP A 264 0.39 -19.62 28.37
CA ASP A 264 1.51 -20.16 29.14
C ASP A 264 2.17 -19.14 30.08
N ALA A 265 1.64 -17.93 30.17
CA ALA A 265 2.23 -16.84 30.96
C ALA A 265 1.17 -15.89 31.51
N GLU A 266 1.53 -15.15 32.56
CA GLU A 266 0.69 -14.02 33.00
C GLU A 266 0.88 -12.85 32.02
N PRO A 267 -0.25 -12.18 31.60
CA PRO A 267 -0.15 -10.99 30.78
C PRO A 267 0.59 -9.88 31.55
N PRO A 268 1.42 -9.08 30.86
CA PRO A 268 2.19 -8.00 31.51
C PRO A 268 1.33 -6.80 31.93
N LEU A 269 0.01 -6.88 31.76
CA LEU A 269 -0.97 -5.87 32.18
C LEU A 269 -1.97 -6.48 33.16
N THR A 270 -2.27 -5.73 34.21
CA THR A 270 -3.33 -6.06 35.18
C THR A 270 -4.35 -4.92 35.21
N GLY A 271 -5.63 -5.27 35.13
CA GLY A 271 -6.72 -4.29 35.22
C GLY A 271 -7.16 -3.65 33.91
N LEU A 272 -8.07 -2.69 33.98
CA LEU A 272 -8.62 -1.93 32.86
C LEU A 272 -7.99 -0.51 32.81
N ASP A 273 -6.66 -0.45 32.78
CA ASP A 273 -5.94 0.84 32.76
C ASP A 273 -5.98 1.53 31.40
N LEU A 274 -6.55 0.87 30.38
CA LEU A 274 -6.63 1.37 29.01
C LEU A 274 -8.09 1.43 28.51
N PRO A 275 -8.43 2.43 27.68
CA PRO A 275 -9.76 2.49 27.08
C PRO A 275 -10.01 1.32 26.13
N LEU A 276 -11.25 0.89 26.03
CA LEU A 276 -11.69 -0.18 25.13
C LEU A 276 -12.24 0.43 23.84
N LEU A 277 -11.59 0.19 22.69
CA LEU A 277 -11.94 0.80 21.42
C LEU A 277 -12.79 -0.09 20.49
N SER A 278 -12.99 -1.36 20.84
CA SER A 278 -13.79 -2.32 20.02
C SER A 278 -13.31 -2.48 18.57
N LEU A 279 -12.02 -2.55 18.36
CA LEU A 279 -11.39 -2.67 17.05
C LEU A 279 -11.06 -4.12 16.65
N ARG A 280 -11.85 -5.07 17.12
CA ARG A 280 -11.65 -6.52 16.91
C ARG A 280 -12.03 -6.95 15.50
N MET A 281 -11.34 -7.96 14.96
CA MET A 281 -11.81 -8.75 13.83
C MET A 281 -12.81 -9.82 14.31
N ASP A 282 -13.75 -10.20 13.46
CA ASP A 282 -14.68 -11.31 13.67
C ASP A 282 -14.17 -12.62 13.04
N GLU A 283 -14.81 -13.73 13.40
CA GLU A 283 -14.44 -15.08 12.95
C GLU A 283 -14.66 -15.30 11.45
N ILE A 284 -15.64 -14.64 10.82
CA ILE A 284 -15.95 -14.83 9.39
C ILE A 284 -14.84 -14.25 8.55
N ARG A 285 -14.39 -13.03 8.85
CA ARG A 285 -13.27 -12.40 8.14
C ARG A 285 -11.97 -13.18 8.34
N ALA A 286 -11.72 -13.65 9.56
CA ALA A 286 -10.54 -14.45 9.83
C ALA A 286 -10.54 -15.78 9.06
N ALA A 287 -11.70 -16.46 8.94
CA ALA A 287 -11.83 -17.67 8.14
C ALA A 287 -11.51 -17.44 6.65
N LEU A 288 -12.01 -16.34 6.07
CA LEU A 288 -11.68 -15.93 4.69
C LEU A 288 -10.17 -15.70 4.53
N LEU A 289 -9.56 -14.94 5.44
CA LEU A 289 -8.13 -14.61 5.39
C LEU A 289 -7.25 -15.85 5.50
N ARG A 290 -7.62 -16.84 6.29
CA ARG A 290 -6.90 -18.11 6.39
C ARG A 290 -6.94 -18.90 5.08
N ALA A 291 -8.08 -18.93 4.39
CA ALA A 291 -8.17 -19.55 3.06
C ALA A 291 -7.27 -18.82 2.04
N GLU A 292 -7.25 -17.49 2.10
CA GLU A 292 -6.39 -16.64 1.26
C GLU A 292 -4.88 -16.81 1.55
N MET A 293 -4.49 -16.98 2.83
CA MET A 293 -3.09 -17.15 3.25
C MET A 293 -2.39 -18.32 2.53
N ALA A 294 -3.12 -19.39 2.24
CA ALA A 294 -2.56 -20.56 1.54
C ALA A 294 -2.08 -20.20 0.11
N ARG A 295 -2.71 -19.21 -0.53
CA ARG A 295 -2.42 -18.77 -1.91
C ARG A 295 -1.53 -17.52 -1.95
N LEU A 296 -1.30 -16.86 -0.83
CA LEU A 296 -0.53 -15.63 -0.75
C LEU A 296 0.86 -15.72 -1.36
N PRO A 297 1.68 -16.77 -1.12
CA PRO A 297 3.01 -16.87 -1.72
C PRO A 297 2.99 -16.88 -3.26
N GLN A 298 1.99 -17.52 -3.88
CA GLN A 298 1.83 -17.50 -5.33
C GLN A 298 1.46 -16.09 -5.83
N ARG A 299 0.54 -15.42 -5.16
CA ARG A 299 0.11 -14.06 -5.49
C ARG A 299 1.26 -13.06 -5.42
N LEU A 300 2.10 -13.14 -4.38
CA LEU A 300 3.29 -12.31 -4.25
C LEU A 300 4.26 -12.50 -5.42
N ARG A 301 4.53 -13.75 -5.82
CA ARG A 301 5.37 -14.02 -7.00
C ARG A 301 4.80 -13.43 -8.30
N LEU A 302 3.48 -13.41 -8.45
CA LEU A 302 2.83 -12.80 -9.63
C LEU A 302 3.00 -11.29 -9.66
N PHE A 303 2.89 -10.59 -8.53
CA PHE A 303 3.18 -9.17 -8.43
C PHE A 303 4.62 -8.84 -8.84
N HIS A 304 5.60 -9.56 -8.26
CA HIS A 304 7.02 -9.39 -8.61
C HIS A 304 7.26 -9.63 -10.10
N ARG A 305 6.78 -10.74 -10.64
CA ARG A 305 6.92 -11.07 -12.07
C ARG A 305 6.40 -9.94 -12.96
N ASN A 306 5.21 -9.41 -12.67
CA ASN A 306 4.58 -8.38 -13.47
C ASN A 306 5.36 -7.07 -13.40
N TYR A 307 5.77 -6.67 -12.20
CA TYR A 307 6.59 -5.49 -11.99
C TYR A 307 7.94 -5.59 -12.71
N ASP A 308 8.67 -6.69 -12.51
CA ASP A 308 10.00 -6.90 -13.10
C ASP A 308 9.96 -6.85 -14.63
N ARG A 309 8.92 -7.47 -15.23
CA ARG A 309 8.72 -7.44 -16.68
C ARG A 309 8.58 -6.01 -17.20
N VAL A 310 7.75 -5.21 -16.57
CA VAL A 310 7.50 -3.81 -16.95
C VAL A 310 8.73 -2.95 -16.69
N ALA A 311 9.30 -3.01 -15.48
CA ALA A 311 10.44 -2.18 -15.09
C ALA A 311 11.68 -2.44 -15.94
N THR A 312 11.99 -3.72 -16.22
CA THR A 312 13.11 -4.10 -17.07
C THR A 312 12.93 -3.59 -18.50
N ALA A 313 11.71 -3.75 -19.05
CA ALA A 313 11.43 -3.32 -20.42
C ALA A 313 11.40 -1.78 -20.60
N LEU A 314 11.21 -1.02 -19.52
CA LEU A 314 11.15 0.45 -19.57
C LEU A 314 12.41 1.15 -19.04
N ALA A 315 13.42 0.39 -18.63
CA ALA A 315 14.62 0.94 -17.98
C ALA A 315 15.41 1.94 -18.87
N ASP A 316 15.30 1.82 -20.19
CA ASP A 316 15.99 2.62 -21.19
C ASP A 316 15.14 3.74 -21.81
N VAL A 317 13.90 3.94 -21.36
CA VAL A 317 12.99 4.95 -21.94
C VAL A 317 13.42 6.35 -21.49
N PRO A 318 13.79 7.24 -22.43
CA PRO A 318 14.18 8.60 -22.09
C PRO A 318 13.03 9.40 -21.48
N GLY A 319 13.37 10.35 -20.62
CA GLY A 319 12.42 11.32 -20.09
C GLY A 319 11.45 10.78 -19.02
N ILE A 320 11.59 9.53 -18.61
CA ILE A 320 10.93 8.99 -17.41
C ILE A 320 11.99 8.56 -16.39
N ALA A 321 11.68 8.68 -15.10
CA ALA A 321 12.51 8.22 -14.02
C ALA A 321 11.73 7.16 -13.21
N ILE A 322 12.11 5.90 -13.41
CA ILE A 322 11.51 4.75 -12.68
C ILE A 322 12.04 4.77 -11.25
N ARG A 323 11.16 4.47 -10.27
CA ARG A 323 11.56 4.34 -8.86
C ARG A 323 12.61 3.25 -8.69
N ARG A 324 13.69 3.58 -8.01
CA ARG A 324 14.77 2.65 -7.68
C ARG A 324 14.48 2.01 -6.31
N PRO A 325 14.48 0.68 -6.19
CA PRO A 325 14.33 0.05 -4.88
C PRO A 325 15.57 0.31 -4.01
N VAL A 326 15.39 0.39 -2.69
CA VAL A 326 16.47 0.57 -1.69
C VAL A 326 17.44 -0.62 -1.67
N ALA A 327 16.97 -1.78 -2.07
CA ALA A 327 17.76 -2.99 -2.32
C ALA A 327 17.05 -3.81 -3.42
N PRO A 328 17.77 -4.69 -4.13
CA PRO A 328 17.17 -5.56 -5.13
C PRO A 328 15.96 -6.33 -4.56
N GLY A 329 14.81 -6.27 -5.24
CA GLY A 329 13.59 -6.98 -4.84
C GLY A 329 12.85 -6.38 -3.63
N ALA A 330 13.28 -5.24 -3.08
CA ALA A 330 12.65 -4.61 -1.91
C ALA A 330 11.36 -3.87 -2.29
N TYR A 331 10.40 -4.58 -2.87
CA TYR A 331 9.07 -4.11 -3.26
C TYR A 331 8.07 -5.27 -3.36
N LEU A 332 6.78 -4.96 -3.29
CA LEU A 332 5.71 -5.90 -3.63
C LEU A 332 5.47 -5.95 -5.14
N GLY A 333 5.50 -4.79 -5.80
CA GLY A 333 5.20 -4.67 -7.23
C GLY A 333 3.71 -4.45 -7.55
N GLU A 334 2.92 -3.95 -6.60
CA GLU A 334 1.49 -3.65 -6.78
C GLU A 334 1.20 -2.43 -7.64
N ALA A 335 2.23 -1.65 -7.99
CA ALA A 335 2.13 -0.47 -8.82
C ALA A 335 3.44 -0.20 -9.56
N PHE A 336 3.30 0.33 -10.75
CA PHE A 336 4.40 0.92 -11.50
C PHE A 336 4.31 2.44 -11.39
N VAL A 337 5.13 3.01 -10.52
CA VAL A 337 5.20 4.46 -10.32
C VAL A 337 6.51 4.97 -10.91
N PHE A 338 6.41 5.97 -11.77
CA PHE A 338 7.57 6.65 -12.37
C PHE A 338 7.33 8.17 -12.38
N ARG A 339 8.40 8.94 -12.45
CA ARG A 339 8.33 10.40 -12.62
C ARG A 339 8.62 10.78 -14.06
N VAL A 340 8.08 11.92 -14.46
CA VAL A 340 8.32 12.60 -15.74
C VAL A 340 9.02 13.93 -15.41
N PRO A 341 10.34 13.92 -15.11
CA PRO A 341 11.05 15.09 -14.63
C PRO A 341 10.97 16.26 -15.60
N GLY A 342 10.56 17.44 -15.10
CA GLY A 342 10.41 18.66 -15.91
C GLY A 342 9.35 18.58 -17.00
N GLY A 343 8.53 17.51 -17.04
CA GLY A 343 7.46 17.29 -18.00
C GLY A 343 6.07 17.41 -17.40
N ASP A 344 5.05 17.30 -18.25
CA ASP A 344 3.65 17.26 -17.84
C ASP A 344 3.19 15.80 -17.57
N ALA A 345 3.32 15.36 -16.32
CA ALA A 345 2.90 14.02 -15.91
C ALA A 345 1.36 13.86 -15.99
N GLY A 346 0.61 14.96 -15.86
CA GLY A 346 -0.84 14.95 -16.06
C GLY A 346 -1.20 14.65 -17.51
N TRP A 347 -0.51 15.28 -18.48
CA TRP A 347 -0.66 14.96 -19.89
C TRP A 347 -0.27 13.50 -20.16
N PHE A 348 0.86 13.05 -19.59
CA PHE A 348 1.37 11.69 -19.78
C PHE A 348 0.34 10.65 -19.29
N ALA A 349 -0.21 10.83 -18.09
CA ALA A 349 -1.25 9.97 -17.53
C ALA A 349 -2.52 9.95 -18.40
N ARG A 350 -3.00 11.14 -18.85
CA ARG A 350 -4.15 11.21 -19.77
C ARG A 350 -3.88 10.50 -21.10
N ALA A 351 -2.67 10.64 -21.64
CA ALA A 351 -2.29 9.93 -22.86
C ALA A 351 -2.31 8.41 -22.66
N LEU A 352 -1.77 7.90 -21.55
CA LEU A 352 -1.84 6.48 -21.20
C LEU A 352 -3.29 5.98 -21.07
N CYS A 353 -4.17 6.75 -20.44
CA CYS A 353 -5.60 6.40 -20.36
C CYS A 353 -6.23 6.28 -21.75
N ARG A 354 -5.87 7.15 -22.70
CA ARG A 354 -6.33 7.04 -24.09
C ARG A 354 -5.74 5.85 -24.84
N GLU A 355 -4.55 5.40 -24.46
CA GLU A 355 -3.94 4.18 -24.97
C GLU A 355 -4.53 2.89 -24.34
N GLY A 356 -5.50 3.02 -23.39
CA GLY A 356 -6.18 1.91 -22.73
C GLY A 356 -5.54 1.41 -21.44
N ILE A 357 -4.62 2.21 -20.84
CA ILE A 357 -3.95 1.90 -19.58
C ILE A 357 -4.52 2.78 -18.46
N ASP A 358 -4.96 2.20 -17.34
CA ASP A 358 -5.37 2.98 -16.17
C ASP A 358 -4.16 3.64 -15.51
N ALA A 359 -4.04 4.94 -15.64
CA ALA A 359 -2.93 5.73 -15.14
C ALA A 359 -3.43 7.04 -14.51
N ARG A 360 -2.74 7.49 -13.45
CA ARG A 360 -3.06 8.74 -12.77
C ARG A 360 -1.81 9.57 -12.52
N ASN A 361 -1.93 10.88 -12.61
CA ASN A 361 -0.94 11.77 -12.01
C ASN A 361 -1.24 11.93 -10.52
N ILE A 362 -0.28 11.61 -9.64
CA ILE A 362 -0.49 11.63 -8.19
C ILE A 362 -0.75 13.04 -7.67
N GLY A 363 -0.08 14.03 -8.24
CA GLY A 363 -0.12 15.42 -7.82
C GLY A 363 -1.01 16.32 -8.68
N ALA A 364 -1.98 15.75 -9.42
CA ALA A 364 -2.92 16.52 -10.22
C ALA A 364 -3.75 17.49 -9.36
N ASP A 365 -3.99 18.69 -9.88
CA ASP A 365 -4.74 19.73 -9.15
C ASP A 365 -6.26 19.48 -9.16
N ASP A 366 -6.76 18.73 -10.14
CA ASP A 366 -8.15 18.37 -10.34
C ASP A 366 -8.55 17.03 -9.67
N ASP A 367 -7.59 16.33 -9.06
CA ASP A 367 -7.84 15.06 -8.36
C ASP A 367 -7.64 15.23 -6.85
N LEU A 368 -8.69 14.98 -6.07
CA LEU A 368 -8.61 14.87 -4.60
C LEU A 368 -7.91 13.58 -4.18
N ASN A 369 -6.69 13.38 -4.70
CA ASN A 369 -5.90 12.19 -4.40
C ASN A 369 -5.56 12.13 -2.91
N VAL A 370 -6.16 11.16 -2.23
CA VAL A 370 -5.98 10.95 -0.78
C VAL A 370 -4.55 10.56 -0.37
N ARG A 371 -3.63 10.38 -1.35
CA ARG A 371 -2.21 10.10 -1.11
C ARG A 371 -1.34 11.35 -1.09
N ALA A 372 -1.89 12.50 -1.50
CA ALA A 372 -1.20 13.77 -1.51
C ALA A 372 -1.50 14.58 -0.24
N PHE A 373 -0.47 14.93 0.51
CA PHE A 373 -0.61 15.54 1.85
C PHE A 373 -1.46 16.83 1.85
N TRP A 374 -1.46 17.61 0.81
CA TRP A 374 -2.25 18.85 0.74
C TRP A 374 -3.77 18.64 0.66
N ASN A 375 -4.23 17.40 0.49
CA ASN A 375 -5.65 17.05 0.51
C ASN A 375 -6.16 16.61 1.90
N TRP A 376 -5.28 16.52 2.92
CA TRP A 376 -5.63 16.09 4.28
C TRP A 376 -6.05 17.27 5.16
N ARG A 377 -7.17 17.93 4.83
CA ARG A 377 -7.63 19.17 5.48
C ARG A 377 -7.70 19.11 7.00
N PHE A 378 -8.03 17.96 7.56
CA PHE A 378 -8.10 17.73 9.01
C PHE A 378 -6.74 17.84 9.73
N ALA A 379 -5.64 17.83 9.01
CA ALA A 379 -4.29 17.88 9.57
C ALA A 379 -3.72 19.30 9.65
N TYR A 380 -4.46 20.32 9.22
CA TYR A 380 -3.98 21.70 9.09
C TYR A 380 -4.97 22.70 9.64
N ASP A 381 -4.45 23.84 10.10
CA ASP A 381 -5.25 25.00 10.55
C ASP A 381 -5.58 25.97 9.42
N THR A 382 -5.33 25.59 8.16
CA THR A 382 -5.57 26.41 6.97
C THR A 382 -6.17 25.57 5.83
N ASP A 383 -6.99 26.21 5.01
CA ASP A 383 -7.52 25.65 3.78
C ASP A 383 -6.75 26.10 2.51
N ASP A 384 -5.72 26.94 2.68
CA ASP A 384 -4.86 27.38 1.58
C ASP A 384 -3.96 26.25 1.13
N VAL A 385 -4.30 25.65 -0.03
CA VAL A 385 -3.57 24.51 -0.61
C VAL A 385 -2.13 24.87 -0.95
N ASP A 386 -1.86 26.08 -1.40
CA ASP A 386 -0.50 26.47 -1.78
C ASP A 386 0.37 26.69 -0.53
N ALA A 387 -0.21 27.23 0.54
CA ALA A 387 0.46 27.28 1.84
C ALA A 387 0.77 25.88 2.38
N ILE A 388 -0.17 24.93 2.25
CA ILE A 388 0.06 23.54 2.66
C ILE A 388 1.16 22.89 1.80
N ARG A 389 1.13 23.05 0.48
CA ARG A 389 2.17 22.53 -0.44
C ARG A 389 3.56 23.08 -0.11
N ALA A 390 3.63 24.33 0.32
CA ALA A 390 4.87 24.97 0.72
C ALA A 390 5.52 24.36 1.99
N LEU A 391 4.80 23.54 2.76
CA LEU A 391 5.35 22.80 3.90
C LEU A 391 6.36 21.73 3.45
N LEU A 392 6.12 21.11 2.27
CA LEU A 392 6.96 20.05 1.70
C LEU A 392 7.16 20.29 0.18
N PRO A 393 7.94 21.31 -0.22
CA PRO A 393 8.03 21.72 -1.62
C PRO A 393 8.65 20.66 -2.53
N ARG A 394 9.62 19.86 -2.05
CA ARG A 394 10.21 18.76 -2.82
C ARG A 394 9.20 17.65 -3.06
N THR A 395 8.51 17.23 -2.02
CA THR A 395 7.44 16.23 -2.12
C THR A 395 6.35 16.68 -3.09
N ALA A 396 5.88 17.93 -2.97
CA ALA A 396 4.89 18.49 -3.89
C ALA A 396 5.38 18.48 -5.33
N GLY A 397 6.65 18.83 -5.58
CA GLY A 397 7.29 18.76 -6.90
C GLY A 397 7.32 17.33 -7.45
N TYR A 398 7.82 16.37 -6.66
CA TYR A 398 7.91 14.97 -7.09
C TYR A 398 6.55 14.34 -7.36
N LEU A 399 5.52 14.64 -6.55
CA LEU A 399 4.17 14.12 -6.77
C LEU A 399 3.52 14.69 -8.03
N ARG A 400 3.78 15.96 -8.37
CA ARG A 400 3.33 16.56 -9.64
C ARG A 400 3.95 15.88 -10.85
N GLU A 401 5.18 15.40 -10.73
CA GLU A 401 5.88 14.65 -11.79
C GLU A 401 5.51 13.16 -11.82
N ALA A 402 4.82 12.64 -10.81
CA ALA A 402 4.60 11.20 -10.64
C ALA A 402 3.36 10.70 -11.38
N VAL A 403 3.56 9.62 -12.15
CA VAL A 403 2.50 8.82 -12.78
C VAL A 403 2.41 7.49 -12.06
N ASP A 404 1.21 7.10 -11.66
CA ASP A 404 0.88 5.85 -10.96
C ASP A 404 0.03 4.95 -11.86
N VAL A 405 0.52 3.75 -12.12
CA VAL A 405 -0.20 2.68 -12.85
C VAL A 405 -0.37 1.50 -11.90
N PRO A 406 -1.59 1.12 -11.54
CA PRO A 406 -1.81 -0.06 -10.69
C PRO A 406 -1.43 -1.32 -11.45
N LEU A 407 -0.68 -2.21 -10.79
CA LEU A 407 -0.35 -3.54 -11.28
C LEU A 407 -1.04 -4.58 -10.41
N SER A 408 -1.91 -5.36 -11.02
CA SER A 408 -2.57 -6.48 -10.34
C SER A 408 -1.77 -7.77 -10.49
N SER A 409 -1.91 -8.69 -9.54
CA SER A 409 -1.31 -10.02 -9.65
C SER A 409 -1.91 -10.86 -10.78
N ASN A 410 -3.12 -10.53 -11.27
CA ASN A 410 -3.80 -11.21 -12.37
C ASN A 410 -3.43 -10.69 -13.76
N LEU A 411 -2.56 -9.68 -13.87
CA LEU A 411 -2.05 -9.26 -15.18
C LEU A 411 -1.35 -10.42 -15.88
N THR A 412 -1.70 -10.61 -17.16
CA THR A 412 -1.00 -11.53 -18.05
C THR A 412 0.31 -10.89 -18.54
N PRO A 413 1.25 -11.68 -19.08
CA PRO A 413 2.42 -11.13 -19.75
C PRO A 413 2.07 -10.15 -20.87
N GLU A 414 0.95 -10.37 -21.56
CA GLU A 414 0.46 -9.54 -22.67
C GLU A 414 -0.05 -8.18 -22.17
N ASP A 415 -0.76 -8.15 -21.03
CA ASP A 415 -1.14 -6.89 -20.36
C ASP A 415 0.09 -6.05 -20.00
N CYS A 416 1.13 -6.69 -19.46
CA CYS A 416 2.39 -6.01 -19.15
C CYS A 416 3.07 -5.44 -20.41
N ASP A 417 3.04 -6.20 -21.52
CA ASP A 417 3.60 -5.74 -22.80
C ASP A 417 2.78 -4.58 -23.40
N ASP A 418 1.45 -4.57 -23.22
CA ASP A 418 0.59 -3.45 -23.58
C ASP A 418 1.01 -2.19 -22.82
N LEU A 419 1.23 -2.28 -21.51
CA LEU A 419 1.72 -1.17 -20.72
C LEU A 419 3.06 -0.65 -21.23
N VAL A 420 4.00 -1.55 -21.52
CA VAL A 420 5.32 -1.19 -22.05
C VAL A 420 5.20 -0.45 -23.39
N ARG A 421 4.38 -0.97 -24.32
CA ARG A 421 4.12 -0.34 -25.62
C ARG A 421 3.49 1.05 -25.46
N ALA A 422 2.51 1.18 -24.56
CA ALA A 422 1.83 2.45 -24.32
C ALA A 422 2.78 3.50 -23.75
N VAL A 423 3.59 3.14 -22.73
CA VAL A 423 4.57 4.07 -22.14
C VAL A 423 5.60 4.51 -23.18
N ARG A 424 6.16 3.60 -23.97
CA ARG A 424 7.12 3.93 -25.05
C ARG A 424 6.50 4.82 -26.11
N LYS A 425 5.25 4.54 -26.52
CA LYS A 425 4.53 5.36 -27.52
C LYS A 425 4.29 6.78 -27.01
N VAL A 426 3.84 6.93 -25.77
CA VAL A 426 3.59 8.24 -25.16
C VAL A 426 4.88 9.02 -24.95
N ALA A 427 5.95 8.37 -24.48
CA ALA A 427 7.27 9.01 -24.31
C ALA A 427 7.83 9.52 -25.66
N ALA A 428 7.80 8.71 -26.71
CA ALA A 428 8.27 9.10 -28.05
C ALA A 428 7.48 10.30 -28.62
N ALA A 429 6.17 10.32 -28.43
CA ALA A 429 5.34 11.42 -28.91
C ALA A 429 5.56 12.73 -28.16
N ARG A 430 5.90 12.66 -26.85
CA ARG A 430 6.27 13.84 -26.07
C ARG A 430 7.55 14.49 -26.60
N ASP A 431 8.57 13.68 -26.89
CA ASP A 431 9.86 14.17 -27.35
C ASP A 431 9.80 14.75 -28.77
N ALA A 432 8.77 14.35 -29.56
CA ALA A 432 8.52 14.87 -30.89
C ALA A 432 7.70 16.18 -30.92
N ALA A 433 7.05 16.54 -29.80
CA ALA A 433 6.23 17.75 -29.74
C ALA A 433 7.12 18.99 -29.50
N PRO A 434 7.00 20.08 -30.31
CA PRO A 434 7.68 21.33 -30.01
C PRO A 434 7.16 21.88 -28.68
N ALA A 435 8.06 22.41 -27.84
CA ALA A 435 7.74 22.98 -26.55
C ALA A 435 6.67 24.09 -26.68
N GLY A 436 5.42 23.74 -26.51
CA GLY A 436 4.29 24.66 -26.49
C GLY A 436 3.81 24.92 -25.06
N PRO A 437 3.11 26.03 -24.79
CA PRO A 437 2.68 26.37 -23.45
C PRO A 437 1.69 25.34 -22.91
N PRO A 438 1.62 25.12 -21.56
CA PRO A 438 0.74 24.15 -20.95
C PRO A 438 -0.73 24.47 -21.29
N SER A 439 -1.43 23.51 -21.90
CA SER A 439 -2.86 23.66 -22.21
C SER A 439 -3.69 23.45 -20.94
N THR A 440 -4.19 24.53 -20.38
CA THR A 440 -5.27 24.53 -19.36
C THR A 440 -6.61 24.31 -20.05
N GLY A 441 -7.00 23.07 -20.26
CA GLY A 441 -8.36 22.70 -20.67
C GLY A 441 -9.01 21.83 -19.61
N PRO A 442 -10.31 22.06 -19.26
CA PRO A 442 -10.99 21.24 -18.28
C PRO A 442 -11.13 19.79 -18.76
N ALA A 443 -10.90 18.87 -17.87
CA ALA A 443 -11.11 17.44 -18.10
C ALA A 443 -12.61 17.20 -18.41
N GLY A 444 -12.88 16.66 -19.60
CA GLY A 444 -14.23 16.16 -19.91
C GLY A 444 -14.59 14.99 -18.99
N PRO A 445 -15.90 14.75 -18.72
CA PRO A 445 -16.32 13.74 -17.78
C PRO A 445 -15.79 12.36 -18.17
N VAL A 446 -15.15 11.69 -17.20
CA VAL A 446 -14.78 10.29 -17.31
C VAL A 446 -16.06 9.49 -17.49
N VAL A 447 -16.25 8.89 -18.66
CA VAL A 447 -17.38 7.98 -18.91
C VAL A 447 -17.15 6.76 -18.03
N ALA A 448 -17.99 6.60 -17.01
CA ALA A 448 -18.06 5.38 -16.23
C ALA A 448 -18.42 4.20 -17.17
N PRO A 449 -17.79 3.02 -17.01
CA PRO A 449 -18.14 1.87 -17.82
C PRO A 449 -19.60 1.48 -17.59
N ALA A 450 -20.40 1.48 -18.66
CA ALA A 450 -21.73 0.92 -18.67
C ALA A 450 -21.62 -0.61 -18.49
N GLY A 451 -22.10 -1.12 -17.38
CA GLY A 451 -22.11 -2.54 -17.08
C GLY A 451 -22.58 -2.83 -15.66
N ALA A 452 -23.70 -2.24 -15.24
CA ALA A 452 -24.44 -2.78 -14.11
C ALA A 452 -25.07 -4.10 -14.56
N ALA A 453 -24.58 -5.22 -14.04
CA ALA A 453 -25.25 -6.51 -14.15
C ALA A 453 -26.63 -6.40 -13.48
N GLU A 454 -27.68 -6.81 -14.18
CA GLU A 454 -29.01 -6.97 -13.62
C GLU A 454 -28.99 -7.92 -12.41
N PRO A 455 -29.82 -7.67 -11.40
CA PRO A 455 -29.90 -8.56 -10.24
C PRO A 455 -30.51 -9.90 -10.69
N VAL A 456 -29.77 -10.96 -10.45
CA VAL A 456 -30.27 -12.34 -10.57
C VAL A 456 -31.45 -12.49 -9.64
N GLY A 457 -32.65 -12.71 -10.21
CA GLY A 457 -33.88 -12.95 -9.47
C GLY A 457 -33.80 -14.25 -8.67
N ARG A 458 -34.41 -14.20 -7.51
CA ARG A 458 -34.76 -15.15 -6.42
C ARG A 458 -34.39 -16.62 -6.57
#